data_fa4b4e9fd3d596df0717063ebb68c49c
#
_entry.id   fa4b4e9fd3d596df0717063ebb68c49c
#
_cell.length_a   1.000
_cell.length_b   1.000
_cell.length_c   1.000
_cell.angle_alpha   90.00
_cell.angle_beta   90.00
_cell.angle_gamma   90.00
#
_symmetry.space_group_name_H-M   'P 1'
#
loop_
_entity.id
_entity.type
_entity.pdbx_description
1 polymer ?
#
loop_
_entity_poly.entity_id
_entity_poly.type
_entity_poly.pdbx_seq_one_letter_code
_entity_poly.pdbx_strand_id
1 'polypeptide(L)'
;VAPSRGLGDVYKRQPKDRDIAMVFQNYALYPHMTVYDNMAFGLKLRKYSKEDIDKRVQEAAEILGLKEFLDRKPADLSGGQRQRVAMGRAIVRDAKVFLMDEPLSNLDAKLRVSMRAEIAKIHRRIGATTIYVTHDQTEAMTLADRIVIMSATKNPAGTGTIGRVEQIGSPQEVYKNPVNKFVAGFIGSPAMNFINVKLEGGHIVANGLNL
;
A
#
# COMPACT_ATOMS: atom_id res chain seq x y z
N VAL A 1 34.02 -5.81 -12.83
CA VAL A 1 32.80 -4.98 -12.90
C VAL A 1 31.74 -5.84 -13.55
N ALA A 2 30.73 -6.23 -12.77
CA ALA A 2 29.58 -6.95 -13.34
C ALA A 2 28.93 -6.03 -14.40
N PRO A 3 28.61 -6.53 -15.61
CA PRO A 3 27.98 -5.72 -16.62
C PRO A 3 26.67 -5.17 -16.06
N SER A 4 26.46 -3.85 -16.19
CA SER A 4 25.20 -3.20 -15.84
C SER A 4 24.09 -3.91 -16.60
N ARG A 5 23.25 -4.65 -15.90
CA ARG A 5 22.08 -5.27 -16.49
C ARG A 5 21.19 -4.14 -16.97
N GLY A 6 21.14 -3.92 -18.27
CA GLY A 6 20.36 -2.85 -18.88
C GLY A 6 18.86 -3.00 -18.54
N LEU A 7 18.11 -1.91 -18.65
CA LEU A 7 16.65 -1.87 -18.41
C LEU A 7 15.88 -3.01 -19.12
N GLY A 8 16.41 -3.52 -20.26
CA GLY A 8 15.83 -4.66 -20.97
C GLY A 8 15.73 -5.96 -20.16
N ASP A 9 16.63 -6.21 -19.21
CA ASP A 9 16.56 -7.40 -18.36
C ASP A 9 15.43 -7.32 -17.31
N VAL A 10 15.06 -6.10 -16.91
CA VAL A 10 13.94 -5.87 -15.98
C VAL A 10 12.61 -6.27 -16.63
N TYR A 11 12.43 -6.02 -17.91
CA TYR A 11 11.20 -6.36 -18.65
C TYR A 11 11.11 -7.85 -19.01
N LYS A 12 12.24 -8.55 -19.14
CA LYS A 12 12.27 -9.97 -19.50
C LYS A 12 11.89 -10.88 -18.33
N ARG A 13 12.05 -10.43 -17.07
CA ARG A 13 11.72 -11.25 -15.89
C ARG A 13 10.24 -11.14 -15.58
N GLN A 14 9.51 -12.23 -15.76
CA GLN A 14 8.08 -12.27 -15.48
C GLN A 14 7.78 -12.08 -13.98
N PRO A 15 6.61 -11.52 -13.59
CA PRO A 15 6.24 -11.31 -12.20
C PRO A 15 6.33 -12.57 -11.32
N LYS A 16 5.99 -13.74 -11.87
CA LYS A 16 6.08 -15.04 -11.17
C LYS A 16 7.50 -15.41 -10.72
N ASP A 17 8.51 -14.90 -11.45
CA ASP A 17 9.93 -15.20 -11.23
C ASP A 17 10.62 -14.13 -10.36
N ARG A 18 9.84 -13.15 -9.88
CA ARG A 18 10.29 -12.11 -8.96
C ARG A 18 9.99 -12.53 -7.53
N ASP A 19 10.84 -12.11 -6.61
CA ASP A 19 10.66 -12.34 -5.17
C ASP A 19 9.76 -11.24 -4.57
N ILE A 20 8.49 -11.23 -5.02
CA ILE A 20 7.46 -10.28 -4.62
C ILE A 20 6.22 -11.02 -4.13
N ALA A 21 5.54 -10.46 -3.14
CA ALA A 21 4.21 -10.88 -2.71
C ALA A 21 3.25 -9.71 -2.87
N MET A 22 2.00 -9.97 -3.27
CA MET A 22 1.02 -8.91 -3.51
C MET A 22 -0.27 -9.16 -2.74
N VAL A 23 -0.77 -8.11 -2.12
CA VAL A 23 -2.09 -8.04 -1.47
C VAL A 23 -2.95 -7.13 -2.34
N PHE A 24 -4.05 -7.66 -2.86
CA PHE A 24 -4.97 -6.94 -3.74
C PHE A 24 -6.09 -6.26 -2.96
N GLN A 25 -6.65 -5.20 -3.50
CA GLN A 25 -7.79 -4.46 -2.98
C GLN A 25 -9.01 -5.36 -2.66
N ASN A 26 -9.31 -6.34 -3.52
CA ASN A 26 -10.41 -7.28 -3.36
C ASN A 26 -10.03 -8.56 -2.60
N TYR A 27 -8.85 -8.57 -1.95
CA TYR A 27 -8.26 -9.69 -1.22
C TYR A 27 -7.92 -10.91 -2.08
N ALA A 28 -8.56 -11.11 -3.22
CA ALA A 28 -8.37 -12.21 -4.17
C ALA A 28 -8.31 -13.60 -3.50
N LEU A 29 -9.16 -13.84 -2.49
CA LEU A 29 -9.25 -15.13 -1.80
C LEU A 29 -9.96 -16.16 -2.67
N TYR A 30 -9.52 -17.41 -2.58
CA TYR A 30 -10.19 -18.54 -3.20
C TYR A 30 -11.39 -18.95 -2.34
N PRO A 31 -12.64 -18.73 -2.79
CA PRO A 31 -13.82 -18.86 -1.94
C PRO A 31 -14.14 -20.32 -1.53
N HIS A 32 -13.68 -21.29 -2.34
CA HIS A 32 -13.88 -22.72 -2.11
C HIS A 32 -12.84 -23.34 -1.16
N MET A 33 -11.74 -22.62 -0.88
CA MET A 33 -10.65 -23.06 -0.01
C MET A 33 -10.85 -22.54 1.41
N THR A 34 -10.36 -23.29 2.39
CA THR A 34 -10.26 -22.82 3.79
C THR A 34 -9.23 -21.68 3.91
N VAL A 35 -9.16 -21.04 5.07
CA VAL A 35 -8.10 -20.07 5.41
C VAL A 35 -6.73 -20.72 5.28
N TYR A 36 -6.58 -21.92 5.86
CA TYR A 36 -5.33 -22.69 5.74
C TYR A 36 -4.94 -22.91 4.29
N ASP A 37 -5.86 -23.42 3.47
CA ASP A 37 -5.58 -23.72 2.06
C ASP A 37 -5.30 -22.46 1.23
N ASN A 38 -5.99 -21.36 1.51
CA ASN A 38 -5.69 -20.07 0.91
C ASN A 38 -4.24 -19.64 1.17
N MET A 39 -3.78 -19.75 2.43
CA MET A 39 -2.40 -19.39 2.80
C MET A 39 -1.39 -20.38 2.21
N ALA A 40 -1.67 -21.67 2.26
CA ALA A 40 -0.79 -22.74 1.79
C ALA A 40 -0.64 -22.80 0.26
N PHE A 41 -1.60 -22.28 -0.50
CA PHE A 41 -1.70 -22.48 -1.94
C PHE A 41 -0.42 -22.13 -2.71
N GLY A 42 0.15 -20.95 -2.43
CA GLY A 42 1.37 -20.52 -3.11
C GLY A 42 2.61 -21.38 -2.79
N LEU A 43 2.66 -21.96 -1.60
CA LEU A 43 3.73 -22.86 -1.18
C LEU A 43 3.56 -24.25 -1.82
N LYS A 44 2.30 -24.75 -1.91
CA LYS A 44 1.98 -26.01 -2.61
C LYS A 44 2.41 -25.95 -4.09
N LEU A 45 2.13 -24.85 -4.79
CA LEU A 45 2.55 -24.64 -6.17
C LEU A 45 4.08 -24.65 -6.34
N ARG A 46 4.80 -24.19 -5.32
CA ARG A 46 6.28 -24.18 -5.29
C ARG A 46 6.88 -25.48 -4.78
N LYS A 47 6.05 -26.51 -4.52
CA LYS A 47 6.45 -27.86 -4.09
C LYS A 47 7.22 -27.87 -2.75
N TYR A 48 6.88 -26.99 -1.82
CA TYR A 48 7.37 -27.07 -0.44
C TYR A 48 6.89 -28.37 0.22
N SER A 49 7.65 -28.89 1.21
CA SER A 49 7.24 -30.05 2.00
C SER A 49 5.96 -29.75 2.81
N LYS A 50 5.21 -30.77 3.18
CA LYS A 50 4.01 -30.59 4.00
C LYS A 50 4.35 -29.97 5.36
N GLU A 51 5.44 -30.39 5.94
CA GLU A 51 5.96 -29.91 7.23
C GLU A 51 6.32 -28.42 7.15
N ASP A 52 7.02 -27.98 6.09
CA ASP A 52 7.35 -26.58 5.90
C ASP A 52 6.12 -25.72 5.65
N ILE A 53 5.14 -26.22 4.88
CA ILE A 53 3.88 -25.53 4.64
C ILE A 53 3.14 -25.33 5.95
N ASP A 54 2.95 -26.39 6.73
CA ASP A 54 2.22 -26.30 8.00
C ASP A 54 2.92 -25.34 8.96
N LYS A 55 4.24 -25.46 9.14
CA LYS A 55 5.02 -24.56 9.98
C LYS A 55 4.80 -23.08 9.59
N ARG A 56 4.98 -22.75 8.31
CA ARG A 56 4.83 -21.36 7.82
C ARG A 56 3.40 -20.82 7.95
N VAL A 57 2.40 -21.67 7.70
CA VAL A 57 1.00 -21.28 7.85
C VAL A 57 0.65 -21.04 9.31
N GLN A 58 1.08 -21.91 10.24
CA GLN A 58 0.85 -21.75 11.67
C GLN A 58 1.53 -20.48 12.22
N GLU A 59 2.79 -20.23 11.84
CA GLU A 59 3.52 -19.01 12.22
C GLU A 59 2.81 -17.74 11.72
N ALA A 60 2.39 -17.72 10.46
CA ALA A 60 1.66 -16.60 9.90
C ALA A 60 0.28 -16.42 10.53
N ALA A 61 -0.44 -17.53 10.81
CA ALA A 61 -1.73 -17.49 11.47
C ALA A 61 -1.62 -16.96 12.91
N GLU A 62 -0.53 -17.26 13.61
CA GLU A 62 -0.25 -16.68 14.93
C GLU A 62 -0.01 -15.18 14.88
N ILE A 63 0.83 -14.73 13.93
CA ILE A 63 1.11 -13.29 13.71
C ILE A 63 -0.17 -12.51 13.46
N LEU A 64 -1.11 -13.10 12.72
CA LEU A 64 -2.32 -12.47 12.23
C LEU A 64 -3.55 -12.71 13.13
N GLY A 65 -3.44 -13.51 14.20
CA GLY A 65 -4.57 -13.88 15.03
C GLY A 65 -5.63 -14.68 14.27
N LEU A 66 -5.20 -15.63 13.42
CA LEU A 66 -6.08 -16.43 12.56
C LEU A 66 -6.12 -17.91 12.93
N LYS A 67 -5.42 -18.35 13.98
CA LYS A 67 -5.34 -19.79 14.35
C LYS A 67 -6.70 -20.48 14.47
N GLU A 68 -7.66 -19.82 15.13
CA GLU A 68 -9.01 -20.35 15.33
C GLU A 68 -9.90 -20.33 14.08
N PHE A 69 -9.43 -19.70 13.00
CA PHE A 69 -10.17 -19.55 11.75
C PHE A 69 -9.61 -20.40 10.60
N LEU A 70 -8.55 -21.18 10.82
CA LEU A 70 -7.83 -21.90 9.76
C LEU A 70 -8.73 -22.85 8.94
N ASP A 71 -9.71 -23.45 9.58
CA ASP A 71 -10.66 -24.38 8.93
C ASP A 71 -11.88 -23.69 8.29
N ARG A 72 -12.05 -22.38 8.51
CA ARG A 72 -13.18 -21.63 7.96
C ARG A 72 -12.95 -21.26 6.51
N LYS A 73 -14.03 -21.02 5.77
CA LYS A 73 -14.01 -20.47 4.41
C LYS A 73 -14.14 -18.95 4.44
N PRO A 74 -13.73 -18.25 3.37
CA PRO A 74 -13.84 -16.79 3.28
C PRO A 74 -15.25 -16.23 3.50
N ALA A 75 -16.31 -17.00 3.18
CA ALA A 75 -17.70 -16.60 3.42
C ALA A 75 -18.02 -16.45 4.90
N ASP A 76 -17.35 -17.22 5.76
CA ASP A 76 -17.60 -17.26 7.22
C ASP A 76 -16.73 -16.25 7.99
N LEU A 77 -16.08 -15.32 7.28
CA LEU A 77 -15.13 -14.36 7.85
C LEU A 77 -15.66 -12.93 7.75
N SER A 78 -15.32 -12.11 8.74
CA SER A 78 -15.49 -10.66 8.66
C SER A 78 -14.55 -10.04 7.61
N GLY A 79 -14.81 -8.78 7.20
CA GLY A 79 -13.95 -8.05 6.26
C GLY A 79 -12.49 -7.99 6.71
N GLY A 80 -12.24 -7.65 7.99
CA GLY A 80 -10.89 -7.61 8.55
C GLY A 80 -10.21 -8.98 8.64
N GLN A 81 -10.97 -10.04 8.88
CA GLN A 81 -10.43 -11.40 8.87
C GLN A 81 -10.04 -11.82 7.44
N ARG A 82 -10.88 -11.54 6.43
CA ARG A 82 -10.53 -11.78 5.02
C ARG A 82 -9.27 -11.04 4.60
N GLN A 83 -9.13 -9.78 5.03
CA GLN A 83 -7.92 -9.01 4.76
C GLN A 83 -6.69 -9.64 5.40
N ARG A 84 -6.76 -10.05 6.68
CA ARG A 84 -5.66 -10.75 7.35
C ARG A 84 -5.29 -12.05 6.63
N VAL A 85 -6.26 -12.81 6.10
CA VAL A 85 -5.98 -13.99 5.27
C VAL A 85 -5.22 -13.62 4.00
N ALA A 86 -5.60 -12.53 3.31
CA ALA A 86 -4.87 -12.05 2.14
C ALA A 86 -3.42 -11.65 2.47
N MET A 87 -3.21 -11.02 3.62
CA MET A 87 -1.87 -10.72 4.13
C MET A 87 -1.10 -12.02 4.46
N GLY A 88 -1.77 -13.00 5.06
CA GLY A 88 -1.18 -14.31 5.37
C GLY A 88 -0.66 -15.02 4.12
N ARG A 89 -1.39 -14.98 3.02
CA ARG A 89 -0.93 -15.51 1.72
C ARG A 89 0.36 -14.86 1.22
N ALA A 90 0.56 -13.59 1.54
CA ALA A 90 1.79 -12.89 1.20
C ALA A 90 2.93 -13.24 2.16
N ILE A 91 2.66 -13.26 3.48
CA ILE A 91 3.64 -13.49 4.54
C ILE A 91 4.28 -14.87 4.46
N VAL A 92 3.48 -15.93 4.26
CA VAL A 92 3.99 -17.33 4.19
C VAL A 92 5.04 -17.52 3.10
N ARG A 93 5.08 -16.63 2.10
CA ARG A 93 6.06 -16.68 1.00
C ARG A 93 7.44 -16.17 1.38
N ASP A 94 7.56 -15.44 2.48
CA ASP A 94 8.81 -14.81 2.93
C ASP A 94 9.49 -13.99 1.80
N ALA A 95 8.69 -13.18 1.10
CA ALA A 95 9.15 -12.39 -0.02
C ALA A 95 9.94 -11.17 0.47
N LYS A 96 10.96 -10.76 -0.31
CA LYS A 96 11.76 -9.57 0.00
C LYS A 96 11.00 -8.26 -0.17
N VAL A 97 10.00 -8.25 -1.04
CA VAL A 97 9.19 -7.07 -1.34
C VAL A 97 7.70 -7.42 -1.29
N PHE A 98 6.96 -6.61 -0.54
CA PHE A 98 5.50 -6.66 -0.48
C PHE A 98 4.91 -5.51 -1.30
N LEU A 99 3.91 -5.84 -2.11
CA LEU A 99 3.10 -4.87 -2.85
C LEU A 99 1.69 -4.90 -2.25
N MET A 100 1.21 -3.76 -1.78
CA MET A 100 -0.13 -3.61 -1.21
C MET A 100 -0.91 -2.59 -2.04
N ASP A 101 -1.95 -3.05 -2.74
CA ASP A 101 -2.79 -2.22 -3.60
C ASP A 101 -4.10 -1.92 -2.90
N GLU A 102 -4.22 -0.72 -2.32
CA GLU A 102 -5.38 -0.22 -1.56
C GLU A 102 -5.97 -1.24 -0.57
N PRO A 103 -5.17 -1.86 0.29
CA PRO A 103 -5.63 -3.02 1.06
C PRO A 103 -6.73 -2.72 2.07
N LEU A 104 -6.95 -1.45 2.43
CA LEU A 104 -7.96 -1.03 3.42
C LEU A 104 -9.21 -0.39 2.81
N SER A 105 -9.26 -0.16 1.49
CA SER A 105 -10.33 0.60 0.83
C SER A 105 -11.73 0.00 1.01
N ASN A 106 -11.83 -1.33 1.09
CA ASN A 106 -13.11 -2.06 1.23
C ASN A 106 -13.58 -2.26 2.68
N LEU A 107 -12.95 -1.57 3.64
CA LEU A 107 -13.31 -1.64 5.06
C LEU A 107 -14.09 -0.40 5.51
N ASP A 108 -14.99 -0.58 6.47
CA ASP A 108 -15.62 0.54 7.16
C ASP A 108 -14.59 1.38 7.96
N ALA A 109 -14.96 2.62 8.30
CA ALA A 109 -14.06 3.58 8.92
C ALA A 109 -13.45 3.08 10.25
N LYS A 110 -14.25 2.43 11.11
CA LYS A 110 -13.80 1.93 12.41
C LYS A 110 -12.81 0.78 12.25
N LEU A 111 -13.14 -0.15 11.36
CA LEU A 111 -12.27 -1.30 11.07
C LEU A 111 -10.99 -0.86 10.38
N ARG A 112 -11.05 0.14 9.49
CA ARG A 112 -9.87 0.71 8.82
C ARG A 112 -8.85 1.28 9.82
N VAL A 113 -9.30 1.99 10.85
CA VAL A 113 -8.41 2.51 11.90
C VAL A 113 -7.69 1.38 12.65
N SER A 114 -8.41 0.34 13.06
CA SER A 114 -7.80 -0.79 13.77
C SER A 114 -6.84 -1.58 12.88
N MET A 115 -7.22 -1.81 11.61
CA MET A 115 -6.42 -2.57 10.66
C MET A 115 -5.14 -1.82 10.25
N ARG A 116 -5.16 -0.48 10.19
CA ARG A 116 -3.97 0.34 9.96
C ARG A 116 -2.92 0.11 11.05
N ALA A 117 -3.34 0.12 12.32
CA ALA A 117 -2.44 -0.17 13.43
C ALA A 117 -1.88 -1.61 13.39
N GLU A 118 -2.70 -2.57 12.98
CA GLU A 118 -2.26 -3.96 12.79
C GLU A 118 -1.24 -4.10 11.65
N ILE A 119 -1.50 -3.48 10.49
CA ILE A 119 -0.55 -3.48 9.36
C ILE A 119 0.79 -2.91 9.78
N ALA A 120 0.81 -1.79 10.52
CA ALA A 120 2.04 -1.20 11.03
C ALA A 120 2.83 -2.16 11.93
N LYS A 121 2.14 -2.92 12.79
CA LYS A 121 2.77 -3.94 13.66
C LYS A 121 3.34 -5.09 12.84
N ILE A 122 2.56 -5.60 11.90
CA ILE A 122 2.93 -6.72 11.02
C ILE A 122 4.14 -6.34 10.16
N HIS A 123 4.11 -5.15 9.52
CA HIS A 123 5.21 -4.64 8.72
C HIS A 123 6.52 -4.58 9.52
N ARG A 124 6.49 -4.01 10.74
CA ARG A 124 7.66 -3.96 11.62
C ARG A 124 8.18 -5.35 12.03
N ARG A 125 7.28 -6.32 12.21
CA ARG A 125 7.65 -7.69 12.59
C ARG A 125 8.29 -8.46 11.41
N ILE A 126 7.80 -8.23 10.20
CA ILE A 126 8.29 -8.90 8.98
C ILE A 126 9.61 -8.28 8.52
N GLY A 127 9.80 -6.96 8.64
CA GLY A 127 11.01 -6.24 8.24
C GLY A 127 11.25 -6.20 6.73
N ALA A 128 10.26 -6.55 5.91
CA ALA A 128 10.39 -6.57 4.46
C ALA A 128 10.10 -5.19 3.85
N THR A 129 10.72 -4.88 2.72
CA THR A 129 10.39 -3.66 1.95
C THR A 129 8.95 -3.73 1.44
N THR A 130 8.17 -2.70 1.72
CA THR A 130 6.76 -2.63 1.32
C THR A 130 6.50 -1.43 0.42
N ILE A 131 5.84 -1.65 -0.71
CA ILE A 131 5.24 -0.60 -1.55
C ILE A 131 3.73 -0.64 -1.30
N TYR A 132 3.21 0.45 -0.75
CA TYR A 132 1.81 0.59 -0.34
C TYR A 132 1.14 1.65 -1.19
N VAL A 133 0.12 1.27 -1.95
CA VAL A 133 -0.72 2.20 -2.74
C VAL A 133 -1.97 2.53 -1.95
N THR A 134 -2.28 3.80 -1.81
CA THR A 134 -3.49 4.28 -1.14
C THR A 134 -3.90 5.65 -1.67
N HIS A 135 -5.19 5.95 -1.60
CA HIS A 135 -5.73 7.29 -1.77
C HIS A 135 -6.06 7.97 -0.42
N ASP A 136 -5.88 7.27 0.69
CA ASP A 136 -6.10 7.80 2.05
C ASP A 136 -4.81 8.44 2.59
N GLN A 137 -4.85 9.76 2.77
CA GLN A 137 -3.72 10.54 3.29
C GLN A 137 -3.29 10.08 4.68
N THR A 138 -4.25 9.69 5.53
CA THR A 138 -3.94 9.26 6.89
C THR A 138 -3.17 7.93 6.88
N GLU A 139 -3.49 7.02 5.95
CA GLU A 139 -2.72 5.81 5.75
C GLU A 139 -1.29 6.14 5.31
N ALA A 140 -1.13 6.97 4.28
CA ALA A 140 0.18 7.38 3.79
C ALA A 140 1.02 8.04 4.89
N MET A 141 0.45 9.00 5.61
CA MET A 141 1.16 9.77 6.64
C MET A 141 1.53 8.95 7.88
N THR A 142 0.79 7.87 8.17
CA THR A 142 1.00 7.06 9.39
C THR A 142 1.78 5.77 9.15
N LEU A 143 1.77 5.22 7.95
CA LEU A 143 2.39 3.93 7.64
C LEU A 143 3.73 4.06 6.93
N ALA A 144 3.94 5.14 6.16
CA ALA A 144 5.08 5.23 5.28
C ALA A 144 6.33 5.82 5.95
N ASP A 145 7.50 5.29 5.60
CA ASP A 145 8.79 5.94 5.83
C ASP A 145 9.05 7.00 4.75
N ARG A 146 8.57 6.75 3.53
CA ARG A 146 8.63 7.68 2.39
C ARG A 146 7.32 7.68 1.63
N ILE A 147 6.85 8.86 1.25
CA ILE A 147 5.65 9.08 0.45
C ILE A 147 6.06 9.50 -0.95
N VAL A 148 5.38 8.94 -1.94
CA VAL A 148 5.44 9.38 -3.34
C VAL A 148 4.09 9.97 -3.70
N ILE A 149 4.02 11.28 -3.90
CA ILE A 149 2.80 11.95 -4.35
C ILE A 149 2.78 11.95 -5.87
N MET A 150 1.67 11.45 -6.41
CA MET A 150 1.46 11.34 -7.85
C MET A 150 0.24 12.15 -8.27
N SER A 151 0.36 12.84 -9.39
CA SER A 151 -0.75 13.49 -10.07
C SER A 151 -1.01 12.82 -11.42
N ALA A 152 -2.17 13.12 -11.98
CA ALA A 152 -2.53 12.67 -13.32
C ALA A 152 -3.09 13.85 -14.10
N THR A 153 -2.53 14.17 -15.27
CA THR A 153 -2.99 15.21 -16.18
C THR A 153 -3.46 14.60 -17.49
N LYS A 154 -4.46 15.24 -18.10
CA LYS A 154 -4.88 14.82 -19.45
C LYS A 154 -3.74 14.98 -20.42
N ASN A 155 -3.51 13.96 -21.25
CA ASN A 155 -2.52 14.04 -22.32
C ASN A 155 -2.93 15.16 -23.31
N PRO A 156 -2.05 16.15 -23.60
CA PRO A 156 -2.34 17.17 -24.62
C PRO A 156 -2.67 16.62 -26.00
N ALA A 157 -2.17 15.42 -26.32
CA ALA A 157 -2.49 14.73 -27.58
C ALA A 157 -3.89 14.06 -27.60
N GLY A 158 -4.73 14.28 -26.57
CA GLY A 158 -6.13 13.80 -26.52
C GLY A 158 -6.30 12.33 -26.21
N THR A 159 -5.23 11.56 -26.00
CA THR A 159 -5.27 10.12 -25.70
C THR A 159 -4.80 9.83 -24.30
N GLY A 160 -5.75 9.60 -23.36
CA GLY A 160 -5.46 9.13 -22.02
C GLY A 160 -4.91 10.17 -21.05
N THR A 161 -4.32 9.68 -19.97
CA THR A 161 -3.80 10.47 -18.84
C THR A 161 -2.32 10.19 -18.65
N ILE A 162 -1.53 11.22 -18.37
CA ILE A 162 -0.12 11.12 -18.04
C ILE A 162 0.03 11.23 -16.53
N GLY A 163 0.56 10.18 -15.91
CA GLY A 163 0.95 10.19 -14.49
C GLY A 163 2.28 10.92 -14.29
N ARG A 164 2.36 11.73 -13.24
CA ARG A 164 3.57 12.44 -12.86
C ARG A 164 3.85 12.26 -11.37
N VAL A 165 5.11 12.07 -11.01
CA VAL A 165 5.56 12.17 -9.62
C VAL A 165 5.77 13.63 -9.28
N GLU A 166 5.03 14.13 -8.30
CA GLU A 166 5.10 15.53 -7.86
C GLU A 166 6.16 15.72 -6.77
N GLN A 167 6.17 14.84 -5.77
CA GLN A 167 7.13 14.90 -4.67
C GLN A 167 7.40 13.52 -4.09
N ILE A 168 8.63 13.33 -3.62
CA ILE A 168 9.05 12.16 -2.84
C ILE A 168 9.74 12.68 -1.58
N GLY A 169 9.32 12.21 -0.40
CA GLY A 169 9.93 12.59 0.88
C GLY A 169 9.37 11.81 2.04
N SER A 170 9.89 12.06 3.24
CA SER A 170 9.26 11.59 4.47
C SER A 170 7.88 12.25 4.65
N PRO A 171 6.95 11.64 5.40
CA PRO A 171 5.67 12.27 5.71
C PRO A 171 5.81 13.71 6.22
N GLN A 172 6.77 13.93 7.10
CA GLN A 172 7.02 15.23 7.70
C GLN A 172 7.55 16.26 6.68
N GLU A 173 8.45 15.86 5.80
CA GLU A 173 8.96 16.70 4.71
C GLU A 173 7.86 17.14 3.76
N VAL A 174 7.07 16.18 3.28
CA VAL A 174 5.99 16.43 2.32
C VAL A 174 4.93 17.37 2.92
N TYR A 175 4.63 17.23 4.21
CA TYR A 175 3.69 18.09 4.92
C TYR A 175 4.23 19.50 5.15
N LYS A 176 5.48 19.63 5.64
CA LYS A 176 6.06 20.92 6.02
C LYS A 176 6.58 21.74 4.82
N ASN A 177 7.10 21.05 3.81
CA ASN A 177 7.77 21.65 2.66
C ASN A 177 7.17 21.12 1.34
N PRO A 178 5.88 21.38 1.06
CA PRO A 178 5.28 20.96 -0.21
C PRO A 178 5.92 21.73 -1.37
N VAL A 179 6.33 21.00 -2.42
CA VAL A 179 7.06 21.58 -3.56
C VAL A 179 6.18 22.44 -4.49
N ASN A 180 4.87 22.26 -4.41
CA ASN A 180 3.92 23.03 -5.23
C ASN A 180 2.53 23.08 -4.60
N LYS A 181 1.65 23.87 -5.22
CA LYS A 181 0.26 24.06 -4.76
C LYS A 181 -0.56 22.74 -4.76
N PHE A 182 -0.29 21.85 -5.70
CA PHE A 182 -0.97 20.55 -5.76
C PHE A 182 -0.66 19.73 -4.51
N VAL A 183 0.60 19.56 -4.18
CA VAL A 183 1.04 18.83 -2.98
C VAL A 183 0.50 19.47 -1.71
N ALA A 184 0.60 20.80 -1.60
CA ALA A 184 0.11 21.56 -0.46
C ALA A 184 -1.41 21.41 -0.24
N GLY A 185 -2.18 21.35 -1.31
CA GLY A 185 -3.63 21.16 -1.23
C GLY A 185 -4.06 19.70 -1.08
N PHE A 186 -3.17 18.76 -1.45
CA PHE A 186 -3.47 17.33 -1.35
C PHE A 186 -3.17 16.78 0.04
N ILE A 187 -2.11 17.23 0.70
CA ILE A 187 -1.68 16.73 2.01
C ILE A 187 -2.20 17.63 3.12
N GLY A 188 -2.87 17.02 4.10
CA GLY A 188 -3.36 17.68 5.30
C GLY A 188 -4.86 17.50 5.52
N SER A 189 -5.25 17.39 6.80
CA SER A 189 -6.66 17.34 7.22
C SER A 189 -6.82 18.23 8.45
N PRO A 190 -7.45 19.43 8.31
CA PRO A 190 -8.00 20.00 7.08
C PRO A 190 -6.94 20.36 6.03
N ALA A 191 -7.40 20.49 4.77
CA ALA A 191 -6.53 20.89 3.67
C ALA A 191 -6.03 22.33 3.85
N MET A 192 -4.87 22.65 3.24
CA MET A 192 -4.29 23.99 3.27
C MET A 192 -5.21 25.00 2.58
N ASN A 193 -5.41 26.16 3.20
CA ASN A 193 -6.16 27.27 2.60
C ASN A 193 -5.25 28.04 1.64
N PHE A 194 -5.81 28.45 0.48
CA PHE A 194 -5.12 29.28 -0.50
C PHE A 194 -5.89 30.59 -0.69
N ILE A 195 -5.18 31.69 -0.56
CA ILE A 195 -5.72 33.02 -0.78
C ILE A 195 -5.03 33.61 -2.00
N ASN A 196 -5.82 34.02 -3.00
CA ASN A 196 -5.27 34.73 -4.16
C ASN A 196 -4.99 36.17 -3.76
N VAL A 197 -3.75 36.58 -3.94
CA VAL A 197 -3.32 37.94 -3.60
C VAL A 197 -2.66 38.60 -4.82
N LYS A 198 -2.68 39.95 -4.84
CA LYS A 198 -1.89 40.76 -5.78
C LYS A 198 -0.84 41.53 -4.99
N LEU A 199 0.30 41.77 -5.61
CA LEU A 199 1.31 42.67 -5.07
C LEU A 199 1.14 44.03 -5.76
N GLU A 200 0.72 45.05 -5.01
CA GLU A 200 0.50 46.41 -5.51
C GLU A 200 1.22 47.41 -4.61
N GLY A 201 2.15 48.21 -5.21
CA GLY A 201 2.90 49.22 -4.46
C GLY A 201 3.76 48.69 -3.30
N GLY A 202 4.17 47.41 -3.32
CA GLY A 202 4.92 46.79 -2.24
C GLY A 202 4.06 46.18 -1.13
N HIS A 203 2.74 46.26 -1.22
CA HIS A 203 1.76 45.70 -0.30
C HIS A 203 1.02 44.49 -0.89
N ILE A 204 0.67 43.53 -0.03
CA ILE A 204 -0.15 42.38 -0.42
C ILE A 204 -1.61 42.77 -0.35
N VAL A 205 -2.33 42.69 -1.47
CA VAL A 205 -3.77 43.01 -1.55
C VAL A 205 -4.53 41.72 -1.81
N ALA A 206 -5.44 41.38 -0.88
CA ALA A 206 -6.37 40.25 -1.00
C ALA A 206 -7.82 40.81 -0.99
N ASN A 207 -8.61 40.56 -2.03
CA ASN A 207 -10.02 40.96 -2.15
C ASN A 207 -10.28 42.45 -1.78
N GLY A 208 -9.33 43.35 -2.13
CA GLY A 208 -9.43 44.78 -1.82
C GLY A 208 -8.97 45.18 -0.41
N LEU A 209 -8.48 44.25 0.40
CA LEU A 209 -7.91 44.51 1.71
C LEU A 209 -6.37 44.49 1.62
N ASN A 210 -5.73 45.53 2.12
CA ASN A 210 -4.27 45.53 2.37
C ASN A 210 -3.99 44.66 3.57
N LEU A 211 -3.05 43.66 3.41
CA LEU A 211 -2.59 42.76 4.44
C LEU A 211 -1.17 43.11 4.86
#